data_c2488fec0711b986b17fceb5bd587fdb
#
_entry.id   c2488fec0711b986b17fceb5bd587fdb
#
_cell.length_a   1.000
_cell.length_b   1.000
_cell.length_c   1.000
_cell.angle_alpha   90.00
_cell.angle_beta   90.00
_cell.angle_gamma   90.00
#
_symmetry.space_group_name_H-M   'P 1'
#
loop_
_entity.id
_entity.type
_entity.pdbx_description
1 polymer ?
#
loop_
_entity_poly.entity_id
_entity_poly.type
_entity_poly.pdbx_seq_one_letter_code
_entity_poly.pdbx_strand_id
1 'polypeptide(L)'
;MLEPRKPIQYFQIDSTRNERTGASIIVETPVSLTVNGEAWVSFMCTPVLLEALAVGFLFNEGVIDSLDEVSDVRLCEHGDNVDVWLNHAVDKPTNWTRTSGCSGGMTAVASIARPRAGAAPNGLVLPSSAISHLVEMLFEAQDLYRETGGVHTSALSDGERILLSAEDIGRHNTLDKIAGMCLMQNVWPERRILITT
;
A
#
# COMPACT_ATOMS: atom_id res chain seq x y z
N MET A 1 -9.62 -15.40 -6.59
CA MET A 1 -8.69 -14.28 -6.25
C MET A 1 -8.47 -13.46 -7.51
N LEU A 2 -8.51 -12.14 -7.41
CA LEU A 2 -8.30 -11.26 -8.55
C LEU A 2 -6.83 -11.28 -8.98
N GLU A 3 -6.59 -11.28 -10.30
CA GLU A 3 -5.23 -11.21 -10.84
C GLU A 3 -4.75 -9.76 -10.87
N PRO A 4 -3.52 -9.46 -10.42
CA PRO A 4 -3.02 -8.08 -10.37
C PRO A 4 -2.67 -7.50 -11.74
N ARG A 5 -2.55 -8.33 -12.76
CA ARG A 5 -2.19 -7.95 -14.12
C ARG A 5 -2.96 -8.76 -15.14
N LYS A 6 -3.09 -8.25 -16.36
CA LYS A 6 -3.68 -8.95 -17.48
C LYS A 6 -2.87 -8.77 -18.76
N PRO A 7 -2.78 -9.80 -19.61
CA PRO A 7 -2.09 -9.70 -20.90
C PRO A 7 -2.89 -8.80 -21.86
N ILE A 8 -2.17 -8.02 -22.63
CA ILE A 8 -2.70 -7.24 -23.76
C ILE A 8 -1.85 -7.45 -25.00
N GLN A 9 -2.41 -7.08 -26.14
CA GLN A 9 -1.66 -6.94 -27.38
C GLN A 9 -1.81 -5.49 -27.88
N TYR A 10 -0.72 -4.90 -28.33
CA TYR A 10 -0.68 -3.56 -28.88
C TYR A 10 0.21 -3.48 -30.11
N PHE A 11 0.09 -2.41 -30.86
CA PHE A 11 0.98 -2.14 -31.98
C PHE A 11 2.06 -1.16 -31.54
N GLN A 12 3.30 -1.58 -31.66
CA GLN A 12 4.44 -0.69 -31.52
C GLN A 12 4.74 -0.07 -32.88
N ILE A 13 4.61 1.24 -32.97
CA ILE A 13 4.79 1.99 -34.23
C ILE A 13 5.93 2.96 -34.02
N ASP A 14 6.97 2.83 -34.85
CA ASP A 14 8.04 3.81 -34.95
C ASP A 14 8.20 4.22 -36.44
N SER A 15 9.20 5.01 -36.76
CA SER A 15 9.44 5.49 -38.14
C SER A 15 9.76 4.37 -39.16
N THR A 16 10.08 3.16 -38.69
CA THR A 16 10.57 2.05 -39.54
C THR A 16 9.78 0.76 -39.38
N ARG A 17 8.99 0.62 -38.32
CA ARG A 17 8.30 -0.63 -37.95
C ARG A 17 6.87 -0.38 -37.46
N ASN A 18 6.02 -1.33 -37.83
CA ASN A 18 4.68 -1.47 -37.27
C ASN A 18 4.53 -2.95 -36.87
N GLU A 19 4.74 -3.25 -35.59
CA GLU A 19 4.80 -4.61 -35.11
C GLU A 19 3.77 -4.83 -33.99
N ARG A 20 3.09 -5.97 -34.03
CA ARG A 20 2.17 -6.38 -32.99
C ARG A 20 2.94 -7.07 -31.87
N THR A 21 2.85 -6.52 -30.67
CA THR A 21 3.61 -6.96 -29.49
C THR A 21 2.67 -7.26 -28.34
N GLY A 22 3.04 -8.27 -27.53
CA GLY A 22 2.35 -8.58 -26.28
C GLY A 22 2.97 -7.86 -25.09
N ALA A 23 2.14 -7.46 -24.14
CA ALA A 23 2.57 -6.94 -22.83
C ALA A 23 1.58 -7.33 -21.73
N SER A 24 1.95 -7.02 -20.50
CA SER A 24 1.03 -7.06 -19.36
C SER A 24 0.70 -5.64 -18.91
N ILE A 25 -0.54 -5.41 -18.55
CA ILE A 25 -0.96 -4.17 -17.88
C ILE A 25 -1.43 -4.46 -16.48
N ILE A 26 -1.24 -3.50 -15.60
CA ILE A 26 -1.72 -3.57 -14.22
C ILE A 26 -3.26 -3.58 -14.18
N VAL A 27 -3.82 -4.26 -13.21
CA VAL A 27 -5.26 -4.24 -12.91
C VAL A 27 -5.49 -3.29 -11.75
N GLU A 28 -6.38 -2.33 -11.96
CA GLU A 28 -6.98 -1.50 -10.92
C GLU A 28 -8.41 -1.97 -10.70
N THR A 29 -8.78 -2.19 -9.45
CA THR A 29 -10.12 -2.65 -9.10
C THR A 29 -10.62 -1.97 -7.82
N PRO A 30 -11.93 -1.70 -7.70
CA PRO A 30 -12.49 -1.27 -6.44
C PRO A 30 -12.50 -2.43 -5.44
N VAL A 31 -11.98 -2.19 -4.23
CA VAL A 31 -12.05 -3.10 -3.10
C VAL A 31 -12.65 -2.35 -1.91
N SER A 32 -13.74 -2.87 -1.38
CA SER A 32 -14.43 -2.27 -0.25
C SER A 32 -13.76 -2.69 1.07
N LEU A 33 -13.76 -1.77 2.03
CA LEU A 33 -13.42 -2.04 3.43
C LEU A 33 -14.70 -2.01 4.26
N THR A 34 -14.96 -3.10 4.95
CA THR A 34 -16.02 -3.22 5.95
C THR A 34 -15.37 -3.32 7.34
N VAL A 35 -15.82 -2.53 8.30
CA VAL A 35 -15.34 -2.56 9.69
C VAL A 35 -16.50 -2.84 10.62
N ASN A 36 -16.40 -3.89 11.43
CA ASN A 36 -17.46 -4.35 12.34
C ASN A 36 -18.83 -4.49 11.65
N GLY A 37 -18.84 -4.92 10.37
CA GLY A 37 -20.05 -5.12 9.58
C GLY A 37 -20.60 -3.86 8.89
N GLU A 38 -19.96 -2.69 9.05
CA GLU A 38 -20.33 -1.45 8.38
C GLU A 38 -19.37 -1.14 7.21
N ALA A 39 -19.90 -0.84 6.04
CA ALA A 39 -19.09 -0.43 4.90
C ALA A 39 -18.51 0.98 5.11
N TRP A 40 -17.19 1.13 5.02
CA TRP A 40 -16.48 2.38 5.32
C TRP A 40 -16.02 3.11 4.07
N VAL A 41 -15.19 2.48 3.28
CA VAL A 41 -14.52 3.09 2.12
C VAL A 41 -14.28 2.05 1.04
N SER A 42 -14.13 2.48 -0.22
CA SER A 42 -13.63 1.64 -1.31
C SER A 42 -12.31 2.19 -1.81
N PHE A 43 -11.32 1.33 -1.87
CA PHE A 43 -10.02 1.62 -2.46
C PHE A 43 -10.05 1.33 -3.96
N MET A 44 -9.51 2.22 -4.77
CA MET A 44 -9.06 1.88 -6.12
C MET A 44 -7.63 1.39 -5.98
N CYS A 45 -7.37 0.10 -6.17
CA CYS A 45 -6.09 -0.50 -5.85
C CYS A 45 -5.71 -1.66 -6.79
N THR A 46 -4.44 -2.03 -6.76
CA THR A 46 -3.98 -3.30 -7.30
C THR A 46 -4.34 -4.42 -6.32
N PRO A 47 -5.00 -5.51 -6.77
CA PRO A 47 -5.58 -6.53 -5.87
C PRO A 47 -4.53 -7.51 -5.33
N VAL A 48 -3.54 -7.00 -4.60
CA VAL A 48 -2.53 -7.75 -3.87
C VAL A 48 -2.38 -7.18 -2.46
N LEU A 49 -2.07 -8.01 -1.48
CA LEU A 49 -1.89 -7.61 -0.08
C LEU A 49 -3.10 -6.83 0.47
N LEU A 50 -4.31 -7.27 0.15
CA LEU A 50 -5.54 -6.52 0.46
C LEU A 50 -5.83 -6.48 1.96
N GLU A 51 -5.55 -7.55 2.70
CA GLU A 51 -5.66 -7.56 4.16
C GLU A 51 -4.68 -6.57 4.79
N ALA A 52 -3.44 -6.51 4.29
CA ALA A 52 -2.46 -5.53 4.77
C ALA A 52 -2.88 -4.10 4.40
N LEU A 53 -3.47 -3.87 3.21
CA LEU A 53 -4.05 -2.58 2.84
C LEU A 53 -5.10 -2.14 3.85
N ALA A 54 -6.05 -3.01 4.19
CA ALA A 54 -7.14 -2.70 5.10
C ALA A 54 -6.65 -2.40 6.53
N VAL A 55 -5.80 -3.26 7.08
CA VAL A 55 -5.23 -3.09 8.44
C VAL A 55 -4.36 -1.84 8.50
N GLY A 56 -3.51 -1.63 7.50
CA GLY A 56 -2.62 -0.48 7.45
C GLY A 56 -3.35 0.83 7.26
N PHE A 57 -4.42 0.85 6.48
CA PHE A 57 -5.30 2.00 6.36
C PHE A 57 -5.92 2.37 7.72
N LEU A 58 -6.50 1.41 8.44
CA LEU A 58 -7.08 1.65 9.78
C LEU A 58 -6.01 2.17 10.77
N PHE A 59 -4.81 1.62 10.70
CA PHE A 59 -3.69 2.09 11.50
C PHE A 59 -3.26 3.51 11.13
N ASN A 60 -3.07 3.83 9.86
CA ASN A 60 -2.65 5.15 9.41
C ASN A 60 -3.71 6.22 9.66
N GLU A 61 -5.00 5.85 9.57
CA GLU A 61 -6.12 6.73 9.92
C GLU A 61 -6.34 6.87 11.44
N GLY A 62 -5.57 6.15 12.27
CA GLY A 62 -5.67 6.23 13.74
C GLY A 62 -6.93 5.60 14.31
N VAL A 63 -7.52 4.67 13.57
CA VAL A 63 -8.68 3.87 14.02
C VAL A 63 -8.22 2.79 14.99
N ILE A 64 -7.06 2.21 14.72
CA ILE A 64 -6.37 1.25 15.60
C ILE A 64 -4.95 1.75 15.89
N ASP A 65 -4.41 1.40 17.04
CA ASP A 65 -3.03 1.68 17.44
C ASP A 65 -2.13 0.43 17.38
N SER A 66 -2.73 -0.76 17.39
CA SER A 66 -2.01 -2.05 17.31
C SER A 66 -2.85 -3.15 16.67
N LEU A 67 -2.20 -4.23 16.26
CA LEU A 67 -2.89 -5.42 15.75
C LEU A 67 -3.73 -6.14 16.83
N ASP A 68 -3.45 -5.95 18.11
CA ASP A 68 -4.20 -6.55 19.20
C ASP A 68 -5.67 -6.09 19.25
N GLU A 69 -5.98 -4.95 18.59
CA GLU A 69 -7.34 -4.44 18.47
C GLU A 69 -8.14 -5.13 17.36
N VAL A 70 -7.47 -5.89 16.50
CA VAL A 70 -8.09 -6.60 15.38
C VAL A 70 -8.36 -8.04 15.78
N SER A 71 -9.65 -8.42 15.83
CA SER A 71 -10.06 -9.78 16.16
C SER A 71 -10.04 -10.70 14.94
N ASP A 72 -10.29 -10.17 13.74
CA ASP A 72 -10.32 -10.95 12.51
C ASP A 72 -10.17 -10.05 11.27
N VAL A 73 -9.54 -10.59 10.21
CA VAL A 73 -9.46 -9.96 8.89
C VAL A 73 -9.78 -11.00 7.84
N ARG A 74 -10.78 -10.73 7.00
CA ARG A 74 -11.24 -11.67 5.96
C ARG A 74 -11.35 -11.00 4.62
N LEU A 75 -10.66 -11.56 3.65
CA LEU A 75 -10.91 -11.26 2.25
C LEU A 75 -12.09 -12.10 1.77
N CYS A 76 -13.09 -11.47 1.14
CA CYS A 76 -14.21 -12.20 0.56
C CYS A 76 -13.75 -13.10 -0.60
N GLU A 77 -14.53 -14.11 -0.95
CA GLU A 77 -14.19 -15.08 -1.99
C GLU A 77 -13.94 -14.43 -3.37
N HIS A 78 -14.66 -13.33 -3.67
CA HIS A 78 -14.52 -12.60 -4.93
C HIS A 78 -13.31 -11.66 -4.94
N GLY A 79 -12.74 -11.34 -3.77
CA GLY A 79 -11.58 -10.46 -3.64
C GLY A 79 -11.88 -8.97 -3.76
N ASP A 80 -13.15 -8.56 -3.67
CA ASP A 80 -13.62 -7.19 -3.82
C ASP A 80 -14.08 -6.53 -2.50
N ASN A 81 -13.94 -7.25 -1.38
CA ASN A 81 -14.21 -6.73 -0.04
C ASN A 81 -13.26 -7.33 0.99
N VAL A 82 -12.75 -6.49 1.89
CA VAL A 82 -12.03 -6.91 3.09
C VAL A 82 -12.87 -6.54 4.31
N ASP A 83 -13.24 -7.55 5.10
CA ASP A 83 -13.93 -7.37 6.37
C ASP A 83 -12.90 -7.37 7.51
N VAL A 84 -12.85 -6.29 8.27
CA VAL A 84 -12.04 -6.16 9.48
C VAL A 84 -12.95 -6.11 10.70
N TRP A 85 -12.75 -7.04 11.61
CA TRP A 85 -13.46 -7.10 12.87
C TRP A 85 -12.55 -6.65 13.99
N LEU A 86 -12.96 -5.59 14.70
CA LEU A 86 -12.27 -5.05 15.86
C LEU A 86 -12.88 -5.63 17.14
N ASN A 87 -12.07 -5.74 18.18
CA ASN A 87 -12.54 -6.20 19.50
C ASN A 87 -13.23 -5.10 20.34
N HIS A 88 -13.40 -3.91 19.74
CA HIS A 88 -14.09 -2.77 20.33
C HIS A 88 -14.96 -2.04 19.30
N ALA A 89 -15.87 -1.21 19.77
CA ALA A 89 -16.67 -0.37 18.91
C ALA A 89 -15.86 0.84 18.43
N VAL A 90 -16.05 1.23 17.18
CA VAL A 90 -15.47 2.42 16.58
C VAL A 90 -16.52 3.16 15.77
N ASP A 91 -16.44 4.47 15.77
CA ASP A 91 -17.31 5.31 14.95
C ASP A 91 -16.68 5.51 13.56
N LYS A 92 -17.47 5.27 12.52
CA LYS A 92 -17.05 5.57 11.16
C LYS A 92 -16.77 7.08 11.00
N PRO A 93 -15.60 7.47 10.51
CA PRO A 93 -15.32 8.88 10.22
C PRO A 93 -16.37 9.47 9.27
N THR A 94 -16.95 10.61 9.65
CA THR A 94 -18.00 11.28 8.85
C THR A 94 -17.43 12.19 7.78
N ASN A 95 -16.20 12.67 7.98
CA ASN A 95 -15.54 13.58 7.07
C ASN A 95 -14.30 12.93 6.45
N TRP A 96 -14.33 12.75 5.15
CA TRP A 96 -13.22 12.23 4.37
C TRP A 96 -12.65 13.31 3.46
N THR A 97 -11.35 13.50 3.49
CA THR A 97 -10.65 14.40 2.56
C THR A 97 -9.98 13.57 1.47
N ARG A 98 -10.29 13.87 0.20
CA ARG A 98 -9.54 13.30 -0.91
C ARG A 98 -8.14 13.90 -0.93
N THR A 99 -7.13 13.03 -0.94
CA THR A 99 -5.76 13.46 -1.18
C THR A 99 -5.55 13.69 -2.68
N SER A 100 -4.80 14.74 -3.03
CA SER A 100 -4.40 15.02 -4.40
C SER A 100 -3.43 13.94 -4.88
N GLY A 101 -3.79 13.23 -5.92
CA GLY A 101 -2.98 12.16 -6.52
C GLY A 101 -3.85 11.08 -7.13
N CYS A 102 -3.27 10.19 -7.91
CA CYS A 102 -3.96 9.16 -8.66
C CYS A 102 -4.97 8.38 -7.79
N SER A 103 -6.18 8.24 -8.28
CA SER A 103 -7.19 7.26 -7.85
C SER A 103 -7.80 7.39 -6.45
N GLY A 104 -7.82 8.57 -5.84
CA GLY A 104 -8.74 8.82 -4.73
C GLY A 104 -8.35 8.25 -3.38
N GLY A 105 -7.09 8.38 -2.99
CA GLY A 105 -6.71 8.22 -1.59
C GLY A 105 -7.59 9.11 -0.70
N MET A 106 -8.15 8.55 0.35
CA MET A 106 -9.04 9.24 1.30
C MET A 106 -8.37 9.23 2.67
N THR A 107 -8.41 10.36 3.35
CA THR A 107 -7.90 10.52 4.70
C THR A 107 -9.01 11.07 5.59
N ALA A 108 -9.21 10.51 6.76
CA ALA A 108 -10.12 11.07 7.75
C ALA A 108 -9.54 12.35 8.34
N VAL A 109 -10.32 13.42 8.35
CA VAL A 109 -9.86 14.74 8.85
C VAL A 109 -9.35 14.67 10.30
N ALA A 110 -9.88 13.73 11.10
CA ALA A 110 -9.46 13.54 12.48
C ALA A 110 -8.02 12.99 12.62
N SER A 111 -7.49 12.29 11.61
CA SER A 111 -6.14 11.69 11.66
C SER A 111 -5.02 12.72 11.52
N ILE A 112 -5.29 13.87 10.87
CA ILE A 112 -4.31 14.95 10.68
C ILE A 112 -3.91 15.60 12.02
N ALA A 113 -4.73 15.45 13.06
CA ALA A 113 -4.57 16.14 14.35
C ALA A 113 -3.84 15.32 15.44
N ARG A 114 -3.49 14.06 15.21
CA ARG A 114 -2.79 13.24 16.21
C ARG A 114 -1.33 13.03 15.81
N PRO A 115 -0.37 13.77 16.42
CA PRO A 115 1.01 13.33 16.38
C PRO A 115 1.07 11.99 17.12
N ARG A 116 1.34 10.88 16.40
CA ARG A 116 1.62 9.61 17.08
C ARG A 116 2.84 9.78 17.97
N ALA A 117 2.68 9.44 19.24
CA ALA A 117 3.80 9.33 20.17
C ALA A 117 4.78 8.29 19.57
N GLY A 118 6.01 8.72 19.27
CA GLY A 118 7.02 7.83 18.69
C GLY A 118 7.69 8.39 17.42
N ALA A 119 7.16 9.44 16.79
CA ALA A 119 7.80 10.11 15.65
C ALA A 119 9.00 11.00 16.06
N ALA A 120 9.68 10.68 17.16
CA ALA A 120 10.94 11.34 17.48
C ALA A 120 12.00 10.90 16.45
N PRO A 121 12.89 11.80 15.99
CA PRO A 121 14.00 11.44 15.15
C PRO A 121 14.78 10.32 15.84
N ASN A 122 14.84 9.15 15.23
CA ASN A 122 15.50 7.97 15.80
C ASN A 122 17.02 8.05 15.82
N GLY A 123 17.57 9.21 15.49
CA GLY A 123 19.01 9.43 15.43
C GLY A 123 19.73 8.66 14.30
N LEU A 124 18.98 8.12 13.34
CA LEU A 124 19.57 7.43 12.19
C LEU A 124 20.24 8.46 11.28
N VAL A 125 21.55 8.31 11.09
CA VAL A 125 22.33 9.13 10.15
C VAL A 125 22.79 8.22 9.03
N LEU A 126 22.43 8.56 7.80
CA LEU A 126 22.83 7.84 6.61
C LEU A 126 23.90 8.62 5.85
N PRO A 127 24.98 7.97 5.38
CA PRO A 127 25.87 8.59 4.43
C PRO A 127 25.17 8.80 3.08
N SER A 128 25.55 9.81 2.34
CA SER A 128 24.94 10.10 1.02
C SER A 128 25.04 8.91 0.04
N SER A 129 26.10 8.11 0.13
CA SER A 129 26.28 6.89 -0.66
C SER A 129 25.22 5.82 -0.39
N ALA A 130 24.61 5.80 0.80
CA ALA A 130 23.55 4.85 1.11
C ALA A 130 22.26 5.13 0.30
N ILE A 131 22.03 6.38 -0.12
CA ILE A 131 20.83 6.75 -0.89
C ILE A 131 20.80 6.01 -2.22
N SER A 132 21.92 5.99 -2.97
CA SER A 132 21.98 5.27 -4.25
C SER A 132 21.73 3.77 -4.06
N HIS A 133 22.35 3.18 -3.03
CA HIS A 133 22.14 1.76 -2.72
C HIS A 133 20.68 1.45 -2.35
N LEU A 134 20.03 2.30 -1.56
CA LEU A 134 18.62 2.16 -1.20
C LEU A 134 17.72 2.23 -2.45
N VAL A 135 18.03 3.12 -3.39
CA VAL A 135 17.28 3.24 -4.65
C VAL A 135 17.48 2.00 -5.52
N GLU A 136 18.70 1.47 -5.62
CA GLU A 136 18.97 0.22 -6.34
C GLU A 136 18.17 -0.95 -5.75
N MET A 137 18.20 -1.12 -4.42
CA MET A 137 17.40 -2.14 -3.73
C MET A 137 15.89 -1.98 -3.98
N LEU A 138 15.39 -0.73 -4.01
CA LEU A 138 13.99 -0.47 -4.32
C LEU A 138 13.64 -0.93 -5.74
N PHE A 139 14.49 -0.64 -6.73
CA PHE A 139 14.27 -1.09 -8.10
C PHE A 139 14.33 -2.62 -8.25
N GLU A 140 15.17 -3.28 -7.47
CA GLU A 140 15.22 -4.75 -7.45
C GLU A 140 13.96 -5.38 -6.85
N ALA A 141 13.29 -4.68 -5.92
CA ALA A 141 12.05 -5.14 -5.29
C ALA A 141 10.78 -4.90 -6.13
N GLN A 142 10.90 -4.33 -7.32
CA GLN A 142 9.77 -3.96 -8.20
C GLN A 142 9.37 -5.11 -9.13
N ASP A 143 8.55 -6.05 -8.69
CA ASP A 143 8.13 -7.18 -9.52
C ASP A 143 7.01 -6.80 -10.50
N LEU A 144 5.92 -6.22 -10.02
CA LEU A 144 4.81 -5.79 -10.87
C LEU A 144 5.19 -4.62 -11.79
N TYR A 145 6.02 -3.71 -11.30
CA TYR A 145 6.51 -2.59 -12.11
C TYR A 145 7.33 -3.08 -13.30
N ARG A 146 8.25 -4.04 -13.10
CA ARG A 146 9.05 -4.61 -14.20
C ARG A 146 8.19 -5.24 -15.29
N GLU A 147 7.04 -5.80 -14.93
CA GLU A 147 6.16 -6.46 -15.88
C GLU A 147 5.15 -5.53 -16.54
N THR A 148 4.74 -4.47 -15.85
CA THR A 148 3.60 -3.64 -16.29
C THR A 148 3.94 -2.17 -16.47
N GLY A 149 4.97 -1.66 -15.80
CA GLY A 149 5.34 -0.24 -15.80
C GLY A 149 4.32 0.70 -15.16
N GLY A 150 3.28 0.16 -14.48
CA GLY A 150 2.09 0.92 -14.10
C GLY A 150 1.80 1.02 -12.60
N VAL A 151 2.78 0.76 -11.73
CA VAL A 151 2.60 0.80 -10.27
C VAL A 151 3.64 1.67 -9.57
N HIS A 152 3.29 2.13 -8.38
CA HIS A 152 4.22 2.64 -7.39
C HIS A 152 4.74 1.51 -6.51
N THR A 153 5.94 1.70 -5.96
CA THR A 153 6.55 0.77 -5.00
C THR A 153 6.92 1.52 -3.74
N SER A 154 6.59 0.97 -2.59
CA SER A 154 7.15 1.38 -1.30
C SER A 154 7.87 0.21 -0.66
N ALA A 155 8.97 0.48 0.03
CA ALA A 155 9.75 -0.53 0.71
C ALA A 155 10.24 -0.04 2.08
N LEU A 156 10.28 -0.94 3.05
CA LEU A 156 10.89 -0.73 4.35
C LEU A 156 12.24 -1.44 4.38
N SER A 157 13.30 -0.70 4.73
CA SER A 157 14.69 -1.20 4.78
C SER A 157 15.30 -0.97 6.15
N ASP A 158 16.28 -1.79 6.52
CA ASP A 158 17.17 -1.56 7.66
C ASP A 158 18.46 -0.82 7.25
N GLY A 159 18.59 -0.47 5.98
CA GLY A 159 19.76 0.16 5.39
C GLY A 159 20.68 -0.80 4.64
N GLU A 160 20.57 -2.10 4.89
CA GLU A 160 21.35 -3.16 4.25
C GLU A 160 20.52 -4.02 3.30
N ARG A 161 19.22 -4.18 3.59
CA ARG A 161 18.29 -4.97 2.79
C ARG A 161 16.87 -4.44 2.88
N ILE A 162 16.05 -4.81 1.91
CA ILE A 162 14.61 -4.62 1.97
C ILE A 162 14.01 -5.67 2.92
N LEU A 163 13.25 -5.21 3.89
CA LEU A 163 12.53 -6.06 4.84
C LEU A 163 11.11 -6.35 4.36
N LEU A 164 10.44 -5.32 3.83
CA LEU A 164 9.09 -5.38 3.29
C LEU A 164 9.03 -4.53 2.02
N SER A 165 8.26 -4.98 1.05
CA SER A 165 7.93 -4.20 -0.14
C SER A 165 6.46 -4.37 -0.53
N ALA A 166 5.87 -3.33 -1.08
CA ALA A 166 4.51 -3.33 -1.57
C ALA A 166 4.39 -2.52 -2.85
N GLU A 167 3.63 -3.05 -3.80
CA GLU A 167 3.33 -2.39 -5.06
C GLU A 167 1.82 -2.15 -5.20
N ASP A 168 1.46 -1.01 -5.77
CA ASP A 168 0.08 -0.63 -6.04
C ASP A 168 0.03 0.49 -7.08
N ILE A 169 -1.06 0.57 -7.83
CA ILE A 169 -1.32 1.69 -8.73
C ILE A 169 -1.50 3.02 -7.96
N GLY A 170 -1.95 2.93 -6.71
CA GLY A 170 -2.11 4.05 -5.78
C GLY A 170 -0.91 4.20 -4.84
N ARG A 171 -0.18 5.30 -4.92
CA ARG A 171 0.98 5.60 -4.04
C ARG A 171 0.64 5.51 -2.54
N HIS A 172 -0.53 6.01 -2.11
CA HIS A 172 -0.96 5.94 -0.72
C HIS A 172 -1.24 4.49 -0.29
N ASN A 173 -1.82 3.70 -1.19
CA ASN A 173 -2.08 2.29 -0.92
C ASN A 173 -0.79 1.51 -0.64
N THR A 174 0.34 1.85 -1.30
CA THR A 174 1.62 1.19 -1.00
C THR A 174 2.07 1.45 0.43
N LEU A 175 1.85 2.66 0.95
CA LEU A 175 2.19 3.02 2.33
C LEU A 175 1.28 2.32 3.33
N ASP A 176 -0.02 2.24 3.04
CA ASP A 176 -0.96 1.49 3.87
C ASP A 176 -0.62 0.00 3.89
N LYS A 177 -0.31 -0.59 2.73
CA LYS A 177 0.17 -1.98 2.65
C LYS A 177 1.42 -2.21 3.50
N ILE A 178 2.42 -1.32 3.45
CA ILE A 178 3.63 -1.42 4.29
C ILE A 178 3.27 -1.33 5.77
N ALA A 179 2.42 -0.39 6.17
CA ALA A 179 2.00 -0.25 7.57
C ALA A 179 1.28 -1.51 8.08
N GLY A 180 0.35 -2.06 7.28
CA GLY A 180 -0.34 -3.29 7.61
C GLY A 180 0.59 -4.49 7.70
N MET A 181 1.53 -4.63 6.76
CA MET A 181 2.55 -5.69 6.81
C MET A 181 3.44 -5.56 8.05
N CYS A 182 3.82 -4.33 8.45
CA CYS A 182 4.58 -4.10 9.68
C CYS A 182 3.83 -4.65 10.91
N LEU A 183 2.54 -4.35 11.02
CA LEU A 183 1.71 -4.84 12.11
C LEU A 183 1.54 -6.36 12.07
N MET A 184 1.14 -6.92 10.92
CA MET A 184 0.81 -8.34 10.76
C MET A 184 2.03 -9.24 10.91
N GLN A 185 3.23 -8.77 10.53
CA GLN A 185 4.48 -9.52 10.61
C GLN A 185 5.34 -9.13 11.81
N ASN A 186 4.84 -8.23 12.67
CA ASN A 186 5.56 -7.71 13.85
C ASN A 186 6.94 -7.11 13.49
N VAL A 187 6.98 -6.39 12.36
CA VAL A 187 8.18 -5.66 11.91
C VAL A 187 8.04 -4.20 12.30
N TRP A 188 8.74 -3.79 13.36
CA TRP A 188 8.65 -2.44 13.87
C TRP A 188 9.46 -1.46 13.01
N PRO A 189 8.90 -0.26 12.71
CA PRO A 189 9.57 0.73 11.86
C PRO A 189 10.71 1.49 12.55
N GLU A 190 10.95 1.23 13.84
CA GLU A 190 12.04 1.88 14.58
C GLU A 190 13.39 1.63 13.93
N ARG A 191 14.14 2.71 13.69
CA ARG A 191 15.44 2.68 13.01
C ARG A 191 15.37 2.02 11.63
N ARG A 192 14.28 2.23 10.93
CA ARG A 192 14.06 1.76 9.55
C ARG A 192 13.96 2.94 8.60
N ILE A 193 14.12 2.67 7.33
CA ILE A 193 14.07 3.63 6.24
C ILE A 193 12.89 3.23 5.37
N LEU A 194 11.93 4.15 5.22
CA LEU A 194 10.86 4.01 4.25
C LEU A 194 11.28 4.68 2.94
N ILE A 195 11.22 3.92 1.86
CA ILE A 195 11.57 4.37 0.51
C ILE A 195 10.32 4.22 -0.36
N THR A 196 10.03 5.20 -1.20
CA THR A 196 8.87 5.17 -2.09
C THR A 196 9.18 5.85 -3.42
N THR A 197 8.52 5.40 -4.51
CA THR A 197 8.58 6.00 -5.86
C THR A 197 7.51 7.07 -6.05
#